data_5632ef90a4e95c8346c2fd8b091ebbd7
#
_entry.id   5632ef90a4e95c8346c2fd8b091ebbd7
#
_cell.length_a   1.000
_cell.length_b   1.000
_cell.length_c   1.000
_cell.angle_alpha   90.00
_cell.angle_beta   90.00
_cell.angle_gamma   90.00
#
_symmetry.space_group_name_H-M   'P 1'
#
loop_
_entity.id
_entity.type
_entity.pdbx_description
1 polymer ?
#
loop_
_entity_poly.entity_id
_entity_poly.type
_entity_poly.pdbx_seq_one_letter_code
_entity_poly.pdbx_strand_id
1 'polypeptide(L)'
;MQFVDSFFLSKCYIGEDMNENKVNAESRGHIYNGITEARGNTPLVRLSKLGREILGRELSASLLAKLESFNPMNSVKCRIGAAMIDAAERDGKLKEGGIVIEPTSGNTGIGLAFACAAKGYKLILTMPETMSVERRKLAQMLGADVVLTSGKDGMKGAVRKAEELAAQIPNSFVPLQFENPANPEAHRKTTAEEIWADTKGEVDIFVAGVGTGGTITGVGEVLKSRKPSVKIIAVEPDASPVLSGGFAGPHRIQGIGAGFVPKVLNRSIIDEIVRVTNEDAIITARKVARVEGILVGISAGAAAWAALQVASRAENAGKNIVVMFPDSGERYLSTQLSDLEG
;
A
#
# COMPACT_ATOMS: atom_id res chain seq x y z
N MET A 1 -0.17 56.91 -37.95
CA MET A 1 -1.56 56.43 -37.96
C MET A 1 -1.56 55.22 -37.07
N GLN A 2 -1.59 55.43 -35.80
CA GLN A 2 -2.67 55.32 -34.82
C GLN A 2 -3.52 54.08 -35.01
N PHE A 3 -3.35 53.11 -34.13
CA PHE A 3 -4.48 52.52 -33.36
C PHE A 3 -3.96 51.95 -32.04
N VAL A 4 -4.33 52.67 -30.97
CA VAL A 4 -4.23 52.22 -29.59
C VAL A 4 -5.58 51.57 -29.30
N ASP A 5 -5.58 50.37 -28.79
CA ASP A 5 -6.83 49.82 -28.20
C ASP A 5 -6.56 49.27 -26.80
N SER A 6 -7.39 49.81 -25.96
CA SER A 6 -7.48 49.71 -24.52
C SER A 6 -7.71 48.29 -24.04
N PHE A 7 -6.82 47.81 -23.19
CA PHE A 7 -7.05 46.64 -22.36
C PHE A 7 -7.77 47.05 -21.06
N PHE A 8 -8.98 46.54 -20.91
CA PHE A 8 -9.80 46.63 -19.72
C PHE A 8 -9.06 46.02 -18.54
N LEU A 9 -8.69 46.81 -17.55
CA LEU A 9 -8.32 46.42 -16.22
C LEU A 9 -9.56 45.93 -15.47
N SER A 10 -9.80 44.63 -15.50
CA SER A 10 -10.71 43.96 -14.57
C SER A 10 -10.03 43.96 -13.19
N LYS A 11 -10.53 44.72 -12.25
CA LYS A 11 -10.19 44.66 -10.85
C LYS A 11 -10.56 43.26 -10.31
N CYS A 12 -9.58 42.36 -10.19
CA CYS A 12 -9.73 41.21 -9.32
C CYS A 12 -9.80 41.69 -7.88
N TYR A 13 -10.96 41.53 -7.28
CA TYR A 13 -11.10 41.54 -5.82
C TYR A 13 -10.26 40.41 -5.26
N ILE A 14 -9.16 40.77 -4.64
CA ILE A 14 -8.40 39.85 -3.79
C ILE A 14 -9.15 39.84 -2.46
N GLY A 15 -10.03 38.83 -2.30
CA GLY A 15 -10.58 38.48 -1.00
C GLY A 15 -9.42 37.99 -0.11
N GLU A 16 -9.19 38.69 0.99
CA GLU A 16 -8.35 38.23 2.09
C GLU A 16 -8.96 36.97 2.69
N ASP A 17 -8.46 35.81 2.32
CA ASP A 17 -8.45 34.58 3.09
C ASP A 17 -7.48 33.57 2.40
N MET A 18 -6.26 34.01 2.18
CA MET A 18 -5.14 33.08 2.03
C MET A 18 -4.76 32.63 3.43
N ASN A 19 -5.40 31.57 3.87
CA ASN A 19 -4.94 30.77 4.99
C ASN A 19 -3.51 30.34 4.66
N GLU A 20 -2.53 31.13 5.14
CA GLU A 20 -1.12 30.80 5.02
C GLU A 20 -0.97 29.38 5.58
N ASN A 21 -0.71 28.42 4.72
CA ASN A 21 -0.19 27.13 5.10
C ASN A 21 1.14 27.38 5.81
N LYS A 22 1.08 27.80 7.07
CA LYS A 22 2.24 27.83 7.96
C LYS A 22 2.74 26.41 8.02
N VAL A 23 3.77 26.13 7.27
CA VAL A 23 4.52 24.90 7.38
C VAL A 23 4.89 24.79 8.85
N ASN A 24 4.25 23.91 9.57
CA ASN A 24 4.46 23.76 11.00
C ASN A 24 5.91 23.32 11.18
N ALA A 25 6.78 24.25 11.53
CA ALA A 25 8.22 24.03 11.68
C ALA A 25 8.54 23.00 12.77
N GLU A 26 7.59 22.76 13.67
CA GLU A 26 7.72 21.75 14.74
C GLU A 26 7.79 20.31 14.21
N SER A 27 7.28 20.03 12.99
CA SER A 27 7.44 18.72 12.33
C SER A 27 8.76 18.57 11.56
N ARG A 28 9.55 19.67 11.41
CA ARG A 28 10.85 19.71 10.74
C ARG A 28 11.92 19.92 11.80
N GLY A 29 12.66 18.95 12.14
CA GLY A 29 13.74 19.05 13.15
C GLY A 29 14.24 17.70 13.58
N HIS A 30 13.72 16.64 12.95
CA HIS A 30 14.17 15.30 13.22
C HIS A 30 15.22 14.88 12.20
N ILE A 31 16.43 14.63 12.66
CA ILE A 31 17.47 14.00 11.86
C ILE A 31 17.44 12.52 12.15
N TYR A 32 17.10 11.71 11.13
CA TYR A 32 17.08 10.27 11.24
C TYR A 32 18.50 9.69 11.19
N ASN A 33 18.80 8.67 12.00
CA ASN A 33 20.09 7.98 11.97
C ASN A 33 20.25 7.07 10.75
N GLY A 34 19.15 6.72 10.11
CA GLY A 34 19.14 5.92 8.89
C GLY A 34 17.80 5.97 8.20
N ILE A 35 17.81 5.63 6.92
CA ILE A 35 16.60 5.71 6.08
C ILE A 35 15.46 4.80 6.54
N THR A 36 15.76 3.71 7.26
CA THR A 36 14.74 2.82 7.83
C THR A 36 13.88 3.47 8.91
N GLU A 37 14.39 4.50 9.59
CA GLU A 37 13.63 5.27 10.57
C GLU A 37 12.62 6.23 9.93
N ALA A 38 12.89 6.65 8.68
CA ALA A 38 12.02 7.56 7.92
C ALA A 38 10.76 6.88 7.34
N ARG A 39 10.50 5.61 7.68
CA ARG A 39 9.27 4.90 7.29
C ARG A 39 8.09 5.31 8.16
N GLY A 40 6.90 5.31 7.58
CA GLY A 40 5.68 5.70 8.30
C GLY A 40 5.42 7.20 8.26
N ASN A 41 4.60 7.68 9.18
CA ASN A 41 4.10 9.06 9.22
C ASN A 41 3.57 9.52 7.84
N THR A 42 2.90 8.60 7.16
CA THR A 42 2.37 8.86 5.82
C THR A 42 1.11 9.71 5.91
N PRO A 43 0.87 10.62 4.96
CA PRO A 43 -0.26 11.54 5.05
C PRO A 43 -1.61 10.84 4.91
N LEU A 44 -2.61 11.41 5.58
CA LEU A 44 -4.02 11.10 5.38
C LEU A 44 -4.65 12.26 4.59
N VAL A 45 -5.15 11.97 3.39
CA VAL A 45 -5.63 12.99 2.44
C VAL A 45 -7.10 12.78 2.12
N ARG A 46 -7.90 13.86 2.18
CA ARG A 46 -9.32 13.84 1.82
C ARG A 46 -9.50 13.76 0.31
N LEU A 47 -10.28 12.80 -0.14
CA LEU A 47 -10.69 12.67 -1.54
C LEU A 47 -12.02 13.42 -1.73
N SER A 48 -11.96 14.59 -2.33
CA SER A 48 -13.12 15.48 -2.42
C SER A 48 -13.84 15.44 -3.77
N LYS A 49 -13.21 14.94 -4.82
CA LYS A 49 -13.74 14.98 -6.19
C LYS A 49 -14.15 13.60 -6.71
N LEU A 50 -13.56 12.53 -6.16
CA LEU A 50 -13.71 11.18 -6.68
C LEU A 50 -15.16 10.68 -6.68
N GLY A 51 -15.94 11.05 -5.65
CA GLY A 51 -17.36 10.71 -5.58
C GLY A 51 -18.17 11.30 -6.73
N ARG A 52 -17.99 12.59 -7.01
CA ARG A 52 -18.66 13.27 -8.14
C ARG A 52 -18.24 12.68 -9.48
N GLU A 53 -16.95 12.39 -9.64
CA GLU A 53 -16.40 11.87 -10.89
C GLU A 53 -16.89 10.46 -11.23
N ILE A 54 -17.04 9.57 -10.25
CA ILE A 54 -17.42 8.16 -10.47
C ILE A 54 -18.92 7.93 -10.32
N LEU A 55 -19.55 8.55 -9.31
CA LEU A 55 -20.95 8.31 -8.96
C LEU A 55 -21.90 9.40 -9.47
N GLY A 56 -21.39 10.46 -10.08
CA GLY A 56 -22.19 11.61 -10.55
C GLY A 56 -22.80 12.45 -9.42
N ARG A 57 -22.39 12.23 -8.15
CA ARG A 57 -22.92 12.94 -6.98
C ARG A 57 -21.86 13.11 -5.91
N GLU A 58 -22.06 14.11 -5.06
CA GLU A 58 -21.27 14.27 -3.85
C GLU A 58 -21.54 13.12 -2.86
N LEU A 59 -20.50 12.75 -2.11
CA LEU A 59 -20.64 11.81 -1.02
C LEU A 59 -21.07 12.52 0.25
N SER A 60 -21.97 11.90 0.99
CA SER A 60 -22.33 12.33 2.34
C SER A 60 -21.34 11.85 3.40
N ALA A 61 -20.48 10.87 3.08
CA ALA A 61 -19.39 10.39 3.89
C ALA A 61 -18.07 11.05 3.48
N SER A 62 -17.11 11.15 4.41
CA SER A 62 -15.75 11.60 4.14
C SER A 62 -14.86 10.43 3.73
N LEU A 63 -14.25 10.48 2.55
CA LEU A 63 -13.20 9.55 2.14
C LEU A 63 -11.83 10.12 2.46
N LEU A 64 -11.00 9.35 3.18
CA LEU A 64 -9.67 9.73 3.63
C LEU A 64 -8.67 8.67 3.16
N ALA A 65 -7.76 9.03 2.26
CA ALA A 65 -6.76 8.12 1.72
C ALA A 65 -5.48 8.14 2.54
N LYS A 66 -5.05 6.99 3.07
CA LYS A 66 -3.74 6.80 3.70
C LYS A 66 -2.71 6.48 2.63
N LEU A 67 -1.79 7.44 2.37
CA LEU A 67 -0.89 7.41 1.22
C LEU A 67 0.44 6.73 1.55
N GLU A 68 0.54 5.42 1.39
CA GLU A 68 1.75 4.64 1.66
C GLU A 68 2.87 4.83 0.61
N SER A 69 2.58 5.53 -0.48
CA SER A 69 3.59 5.98 -1.44
C SER A 69 4.57 7.01 -0.86
N PHE A 70 4.27 7.59 0.29
CA PHE A 70 5.19 8.50 1.00
C PHE A 70 6.27 7.78 1.82
N ASN A 71 6.24 6.47 1.90
CA ASN A 71 7.37 5.71 2.45
C ASN A 71 8.62 5.82 1.55
N PRO A 72 9.84 5.59 2.08
CA PRO A 72 11.11 5.76 1.34
C PRO A 72 11.18 5.04 0.00
N MET A 73 10.55 3.85 -0.10
CA MET A 73 10.48 3.10 -1.37
C MET A 73 9.05 3.10 -1.93
N ASN A 74 8.33 4.17 -1.78
CA ASN A 74 7.01 4.44 -2.36
C ASN A 74 5.98 3.31 -2.17
N SER A 75 6.03 2.59 -1.04
CA SER A 75 5.03 1.56 -0.73
C SER A 75 4.95 1.20 0.76
N VAL A 76 3.80 0.67 1.14
CA VAL A 76 3.51 0.09 2.45
C VAL A 76 4.53 -0.97 2.89
N LYS A 77 5.25 -1.57 1.95
CA LYS A 77 6.20 -2.65 2.24
C LYS A 77 7.50 -2.19 2.89
N CYS A 78 7.79 -0.88 2.89
CA CYS A 78 8.89 -0.33 3.70
C CYS A 78 8.67 -0.61 5.18
N ARG A 79 7.40 -0.54 5.64
CA ARG A 79 7.06 -0.81 7.04
C ARG A 79 7.41 -2.24 7.42
N ILE A 80 6.88 -3.21 6.68
CA ILE A 80 7.05 -4.62 7.02
C ILE A 80 8.44 -5.14 6.67
N GLY A 81 9.06 -4.64 5.60
CA GLY A 81 10.43 -5.02 5.22
C GLY A 81 11.41 -4.73 6.35
N ALA A 82 11.42 -3.50 6.86
CA ALA A 82 12.25 -3.14 7.99
C ALA A 82 11.84 -3.86 9.28
N ALA A 83 10.54 -3.96 9.59
CA ALA A 83 10.07 -4.58 10.82
C ALA A 83 10.39 -6.08 10.91
N MET A 84 10.35 -6.82 9.80
CA MET A 84 10.74 -8.23 9.77
C MET A 84 12.24 -8.42 10.00
N ILE A 85 13.08 -7.51 9.47
CA ILE A 85 14.53 -7.51 9.74
C ILE A 85 14.79 -7.14 11.20
N ASP A 86 14.21 -6.05 11.72
CA ASP A 86 14.33 -5.61 13.11
C ASP A 86 13.94 -6.74 14.08
N ALA A 87 12.85 -7.45 13.79
CA ALA A 87 12.41 -8.58 14.61
C ALA A 87 13.38 -9.77 14.55
N ALA A 88 13.91 -10.07 13.36
CA ALA A 88 14.86 -11.18 13.21
C ALA A 88 16.19 -10.91 13.94
N GLU A 89 16.67 -9.67 13.92
CA GLU A 89 17.85 -9.25 14.72
C GLU A 89 17.58 -9.40 16.21
N ARG A 90 16.50 -8.81 16.70
CA ARG A 90 16.12 -8.88 18.12
C ARG A 90 15.97 -10.31 18.62
N ASP A 91 15.38 -11.19 17.79
CA ASP A 91 15.13 -12.59 18.13
C ASP A 91 16.35 -13.48 17.89
N GLY A 92 17.49 -12.93 17.45
CA GLY A 92 18.74 -13.67 17.15
C GLY A 92 18.66 -14.60 15.94
N LYS A 93 17.61 -14.46 15.11
CA LYS A 93 17.41 -15.25 13.88
C LYS A 93 18.23 -14.73 12.71
N LEU A 94 18.52 -13.45 12.68
CA LEU A 94 19.41 -12.79 11.73
C LEU A 94 20.57 -12.17 12.49
N LYS A 95 21.79 -12.62 12.17
CA LYS A 95 23.04 -12.17 12.80
C LYS A 95 23.84 -11.35 11.80
N GLU A 96 24.84 -10.62 12.29
CA GLU A 96 25.79 -9.89 11.45
C GLU A 96 26.38 -10.81 10.36
N GLY A 97 26.45 -10.30 9.13
CA GLY A 97 26.86 -11.07 7.97
C GLY A 97 25.83 -12.10 7.47
N GLY A 98 24.66 -12.18 8.07
CA GLY A 98 23.58 -13.07 7.65
C GLY A 98 23.02 -12.70 6.29
N ILE A 99 22.39 -13.67 5.64
CA ILE A 99 21.80 -13.51 4.30
C ILE A 99 20.28 -13.66 4.40
N VAL A 100 19.56 -12.65 3.91
CA VAL A 100 18.10 -12.67 3.82
C VAL A 100 17.69 -13.27 2.49
N ILE A 101 16.72 -14.19 2.49
CA ILE A 101 16.21 -14.85 1.27
C ILE A 101 14.70 -14.75 1.27
N GLU A 102 14.09 -14.17 0.21
CA GLU A 102 12.61 -14.08 0.12
C GLU A 102 12.11 -14.41 -1.28
N PRO A 103 11.10 -15.31 -1.40
CA PRO A 103 10.44 -15.58 -2.66
C PRO A 103 9.37 -14.50 -2.91
N THR A 104 9.72 -13.46 -3.65
CA THR A 104 8.79 -12.37 -3.94
C THR A 104 9.16 -11.61 -5.21
N SER A 105 8.16 -11.23 -5.97
CA SER A 105 8.31 -10.41 -7.17
C SER A 105 7.74 -9.00 -7.01
N GLY A 106 7.23 -8.69 -5.82
CA GLY A 106 6.49 -7.46 -5.56
C GLY A 106 7.22 -6.45 -4.69
N ASN A 107 6.46 -5.52 -4.16
CA ASN A 107 6.96 -4.45 -3.28
C ASN A 107 7.67 -4.96 -2.02
N THR A 108 7.37 -6.18 -1.57
CA THR A 108 8.07 -6.76 -0.40
C THR A 108 9.55 -6.97 -0.69
N GLY A 109 9.92 -7.43 -1.88
CA GLY A 109 11.32 -7.55 -2.28
C GLY A 109 12.04 -6.21 -2.24
N ILE A 110 11.39 -5.14 -2.68
CA ILE A 110 11.94 -3.78 -2.63
C ILE A 110 12.05 -3.28 -1.17
N GLY A 111 11.01 -3.53 -0.35
CA GLY A 111 11.02 -3.18 1.06
C GLY A 111 12.08 -3.93 1.88
N LEU A 112 12.37 -5.19 1.53
CA LEU A 112 13.48 -5.94 2.11
C LEU A 112 14.83 -5.45 1.59
N ALA A 113 14.96 -5.18 0.28
CA ALA A 113 16.19 -4.66 -0.31
C ALA A 113 16.59 -3.32 0.33
N PHE A 114 15.65 -2.42 0.50
CA PHE A 114 15.84 -1.17 1.21
C PHE A 114 16.33 -1.38 2.66
N ALA A 115 15.70 -2.27 3.42
CA ALA A 115 16.08 -2.53 4.80
C ALA A 115 17.45 -3.22 4.90
N CYS A 116 17.71 -4.20 4.04
CA CYS A 116 18.98 -4.91 4.00
C CYS A 116 20.14 -3.98 3.59
N ALA A 117 19.96 -3.16 2.57
CA ALA A 117 20.96 -2.17 2.16
C ALA A 117 21.31 -1.20 3.29
N ALA A 118 20.31 -0.67 4.01
CA ALA A 118 20.51 0.25 5.11
C ALA A 118 21.19 -0.38 6.33
N LYS A 119 21.04 -1.69 6.53
CA LYS A 119 21.57 -2.43 7.69
C LYS A 119 22.80 -3.29 7.38
N GLY A 120 23.25 -3.31 6.13
CA GLY A 120 24.45 -4.07 5.72
C GLY A 120 24.22 -5.57 5.53
N TYR A 121 22.99 -6.04 5.34
CA TYR A 121 22.69 -7.43 5.05
C TYR A 121 22.69 -7.72 3.54
N LYS A 122 23.13 -8.91 3.18
CA LYS A 122 22.91 -9.43 1.82
C LYS A 122 21.48 -9.90 1.66
N LEU A 123 20.90 -9.67 0.48
CA LEU A 123 19.56 -10.13 0.14
C LEU A 123 19.57 -10.94 -1.15
N ILE A 124 18.91 -12.07 -1.14
CA ILE A 124 18.64 -12.90 -2.33
C ILE A 124 17.13 -12.92 -2.51
N LEU A 125 16.67 -12.48 -3.68
CA LEU A 125 15.25 -12.55 -4.06
C LEU A 125 15.07 -13.62 -5.13
N THR A 126 14.17 -14.56 -4.90
CA THR A 126 13.79 -15.54 -5.92
C THR A 126 12.45 -15.14 -6.54
N MET A 127 12.39 -15.17 -7.87
CA MET A 127 11.16 -14.78 -8.59
C MET A 127 11.10 -15.40 -9.99
N PRO A 128 9.89 -15.59 -10.56
CA PRO A 128 9.75 -16.06 -11.93
C PRO A 128 10.35 -15.06 -12.93
N GLU A 129 10.93 -15.56 -14.01
CA GLU A 129 11.50 -14.76 -15.12
C GLU A 129 10.47 -13.87 -15.84
N THR A 130 9.18 -14.16 -15.68
CA THR A 130 8.06 -13.39 -16.24
C THR A 130 7.77 -12.08 -15.48
N MET A 131 8.44 -11.86 -14.36
CA MET A 131 8.22 -10.65 -13.56
C MET A 131 8.88 -9.42 -14.18
N SER A 132 8.34 -8.25 -13.87
CA SER A 132 8.74 -6.96 -14.44
C SER A 132 10.25 -6.70 -14.28
N VAL A 133 10.87 -6.27 -15.38
CA VAL A 133 12.31 -5.95 -15.44
C VAL A 133 12.64 -4.76 -14.53
N GLU A 134 11.74 -3.80 -14.43
CA GLU A 134 11.89 -2.60 -13.62
C GLU A 134 12.05 -2.95 -12.14
N ARG A 135 11.22 -3.87 -11.63
CA ARG A 135 11.29 -4.32 -10.23
C ARG A 135 12.59 -5.08 -9.95
N ARG A 136 13.06 -5.90 -10.91
CA ARG A 136 14.35 -6.58 -10.79
C ARG A 136 15.49 -5.59 -10.70
N LYS A 137 15.54 -4.61 -11.62
CA LYS A 137 16.55 -3.56 -11.64
C LYS A 137 16.53 -2.73 -10.35
N LEU A 138 15.36 -2.37 -9.86
CA LEU A 138 15.24 -1.60 -8.62
C LEU A 138 15.77 -2.37 -7.41
N ALA A 139 15.47 -3.66 -7.30
CA ALA A 139 16.02 -4.51 -6.23
C ALA A 139 17.54 -4.64 -6.35
N GLN A 140 18.06 -4.84 -7.58
CA GLN A 140 19.52 -4.92 -7.84
C GLN A 140 20.25 -3.60 -7.53
N MET A 141 19.63 -2.45 -7.83
CA MET A 141 20.20 -1.14 -7.46
C MET A 141 20.32 -0.95 -5.94
N LEU A 142 19.46 -1.61 -5.18
CA LEU A 142 19.52 -1.66 -3.71
C LEU A 142 20.45 -2.78 -3.19
N GLY A 143 21.20 -3.44 -4.08
CA GLY A 143 22.19 -4.46 -3.70
C GLY A 143 21.63 -5.88 -3.57
N ALA A 144 20.40 -6.15 -3.98
CA ALA A 144 19.84 -7.50 -3.92
C ALA A 144 20.33 -8.38 -5.09
N ASP A 145 20.68 -9.62 -4.80
CA ASP A 145 20.87 -10.67 -5.79
C ASP A 145 19.51 -11.22 -6.22
N VAL A 146 19.25 -11.24 -7.54
CA VAL A 146 17.98 -11.73 -8.09
C VAL A 146 18.21 -13.07 -8.79
N VAL A 147 17.60 -14.12 -8.23
CA VAL A 147 17.62 -15.48 -8.80
C VAL A 147 16.31 -15.73 -9.53
N LEU A 148 16.39 -15.87 -10.86
CA LEU A 148 15.23 -16.13 -11.70
C LEU A 148 14.89 -17.62 -11.73
N THR A 149 13.60 -17.93 -11.67
CA THR A 149 13.05 -19.27 -11.80
C THR A 149 12.20 -19.37 -13.05
N SER A 150 11.91 -20.58 -13.52
CA SER A 150 11.08 -20.81 -14.70
C SER A 150 9.71 -20.13 -14.55
N GLY A 151 9.31 -19.39 -15.57
CA GLY A 151 7.98 -18.77 -15.63
C GLY A 151 6.83 -19.77 -15.57
N LYS A 152 7.05 -21.01 -16.04
CA LYS A 152 6.06 -22.10 -16.00
C LYS A 152 5.68 -22.50 -14.58
N ASP A 153 6.63 -22.43 -13.64
CA ASP A 153 6.43 -22.79 -12.25
C ASP A 153 5.82 -21.65 -11.42
N GLY A 154 5.77 -20.45 -11.95
CA GLY A 154 5.25 -19.27 -11.27
C GLY A 154 5.89 -19.04 -9.90
N MET A 155 5.12 -18.48 -8.95
CA MET A 155 5.62 -18.24 -7.58
C MET A 155 5.95 -19.52 -6.82
N LYS A 156 5.33 -20.66 -7.15
CA LYS A 156 5.68 -21.94 -6.51
C LYS A 156 7.13 -22.35 -6.79
N GLY A 157 7.62 -22.09 -8.01
CA GLY A 157 9.03 -22.30 -8.37
C GLY A 157 9.96 -21.38 -7.59
N ALA A 158 9.59 -20.12 -7.41
CA ALA A 158 10.36 -19.18 -6.62
C ALA A 158 10.44 -19.58 -5.13
N VAL A 159 9.35 -20.07 -4.54
CA VAL A 159 9.31 -20.57 -3.17
C VAL A 159 10.27 -21.76 -3.01
N ARG A 160 10.14 -22.79 -3.86
CA ARG A 160 11.09 -23.94 -3.83
C ARG A 160 12.54 -23.49 -3.90
N LYS A 161 12.85 -22.52 -4.79
CA LYS A 161 14.22 -22.03 -4.95
C LYS A 161 14.73 -21.29 -3.73
N ALA A 162 13.87 -20.54 -3.05
CA ALA A 162 14.21 -19.88 -1.79
C ALA A 162 14.51 -20.91 -0.69
N GLU A 163 13.69 -21.96 -0.57
CA GLU A 163 13.90 -23.07 0.38
C GLU A 163 15.20 -23.83 0.11
N GLU A 164 15.50 -24.14 -1.16
CA GLU A 164 16.77 -24.77 -1.56
C GLU A 164 17.98 -23.93 -1.15
N LEU A 165 17.93 -22.61 -1.42
CA LEU A 165 19.02 -21.71 -1.09
C LEU A 165 19.15 -21.57 0.44
N ALA A 166 18.08 -21.48 1.17
CA ALA A 166 18.10 -21.40 2.63
C ALA A 166 18.70 -22.65 3.28
N ALA A 167 18.44 -23.84 2.70
CA ALA A 167 19.03 -25.08 3.17
C ALA A 167 20.55 -25.19 2.87
N GLN A 168 21.03 -24.54 1.82
CA GLN A 168 22.43 -24.58 1.38
C GLN A 168 23.28 -23.47 1.99
N ILE A 169 22.68 -22.34 2.34
CA ILE A 169 23.39 -21.15 2.83
C ILE A 169 23.31 -21.08 4.36
N PRO A 170 24.40 -21.33 5.06
CA PRO A 170 24.42 -21.15 6.50
C PRO A 170 24.16 -19.69 6.89
N ASN A 171 23.58 -19.48 8.07
CA ASN A 171 23.23 -18.14 8.57
C ASN A 171 22.30 -17.36 7.65
N SER A 172 21.38 -18.08 6.95
CA SER A 172 20.33 -17.45 6.17
C SER A 172 19.04 -17.30 6.98
N PHE A 173 18.26 -16.26 6.63
CA PHE A 173 16.95 -15.96 7.23
C PHE A 173 15.92 -15.77 6.13
N VAL A 174 14.79 -16.46 6.24
CA VAL A 174 13.65 -16.30 5.32
C VAL A 174 12.52 -15.58 6.05
N PRO A 175 12.20 -14.34 5.67
CA PRO A 175 11.19 -13.51 6.34
C PRO A 175 9.78 -14.11 6.35
N LEU A 176 9.32 -14.76 5.27
CA LEU A 176 7.99 -15.37 5.16
C LEU A 176 6.85 -14.40 5.43
N GLN A 177 6.71 -13.37 4.61
CA GLN A 177 5.77 -12.25 4.80
C GLN A 177 4.32 -12.66 5.10
N PHE A 178 3.86 -13.82 4.63
CA PHE A 178 2.50 -14.32 4.84
C PHE A 178 2.30 -15.02 6.19
N GLU A 179 3.38 -15.30 6.92
CA GLU A 179 3.38 -16.05 8.18
C GLU A 179 4.03 -15.27 9.32
N ASN A 180 4.86 -14.27 9.01
CA ASN A 180 5.65 -13.54 9.98
C ASN A 180 4.82 -12.60 10.84
N PRO A 181 4.77 -12.78 12.17
CA PRO A 181 3.99 -11.92 13.07
C PRO A 181 4.48 -10.48 13.12
N ALA A 182 5.74 -10.20 12.74
CA ALA A 182 6.27 -8.84 12.65
C ALA A 182 5.56 -8.00 11.56
N ASN A 183 4.92 -8.64 10.58
CA ASN A 183 4.14 -7.96 9.56
C ASN A 183 2.91 -7.25 10.16
N PRO A 184 1.89 -7.91 10.73
CA PRO A 184 0.79 -7.20 11.37
C PRO A 184 1.25 -6.34 12.55
N GLU A 185 2.29 -6.72 13.28
CA GLU A 185 2.82 -5.95 14.40
C GLU A 185 3.36 -4.59 13.96
N ALA A 186 4.01 -4.49 12.80
CA ALA A 186 4.42 -3.22 12.22
C ALA A 186 3.22 -2.28 12.03
N HIS A 187 2.10 -2.81 11.57
CA HIS A 187 0.89 -2.03 11.35
C HIS A 187 0.16 -1.67 12.64
N ARG A 188 0.20 -2.53 13.67
CA ARG A 188 -0.32 -2.18 14.99
C ARG A 188 0.42 -1.00 15.60
N LYS A 189 1.77 -1.04 15.53
CA LYS A 189 2.64 -0.04 16.16
C LYS A 189 2.76 1.27 15.40
N THR A 190 2.46 1.29 14.11
CA THR A 190 2.66 2.48 13.28
C THR A 190 1.39 2.90 12.55
N THR A 191 0.96 2.18 11.53
CA THR A 191 -0.15 2.57 10.65
C THR A 191 -1.44 2.83 11.40
N ALA A 192 -1.78 1.97 12.37
CA ALA A 192 -2.98 2.12 13.18
C ALA A 192 -2.90 3.37 14.07
N GLU A 193 -1.74 3.60 14.69
CA GLU A 193 -1.49 4.76 15.53
C GLU A 193 -1.59 6.06 14.74
N GLU A 194 -0.99 6.08 13.55
CA GLU A 194 -1.06 7.23 12.65
C GLU A 194 -2.52 7.53 12.24
N ILE A 195 -3.27 6.52 11.80
CA ILE A 195 -4.69 6.69 11.42
C ILE A 195 -5.49 7.21 12.62
N TRP A 196 -5.29 6.65 13.80
CA TRP A 196 -5.99 7.07 15.01
C TRP A 196 -5.69 8.52 15.36
N ALA A 197 -4.43 8.91 15.34
CA ALA A 197 -3.99 10.27 15.64
C ALA A 197 -4.50 11.28 14.58
N ASP A 198 -4.33 10.98 13.30
CA ASP A 198 -4.73 11.84 12.18
C ASP A 198 -6.26 12.08 12.16
N THR A 199 -7.04 11.07 12.54
CA THR A 199 -8.50 11.18 12.64
C THR A 199 -8.99 11.63 14.01
N LYS A 200 -8.10 11.83 14.97
CA LYS A 200 -8.45 12.13 16.39
C LYS A 200 -9.42 11.09 16.98
N GLY A 201 -9.28 9.82 16.53
CA GLY A 201 -10.17 8.72 16.91
C GLY A 201 -11.54 8.71 16.21
N GLU A 202 -11.79 9.61 15.28
CA GLU A 202 -13.09 9.72 14.56
C GLU A 202 -13.19 8.83 13.32
N VAL A 203 -12.33 7.81 13.18
CA VAL A 203 -12.47 6.82 12.12
C VAL A 203 -13.66 5.91 12.39
N ASP A 204 -14.53 5.71 11.39
CA ASP A 204 -15.72 4.86 11.47
C ASP A 204 -15.60 3.58 10.65
N ILE A 205 -14.90 3.66 9.51
CA ILE A 205 -14.72 2.54 8.60
C ILE A 205 -13.27 2.55 8.10
N PHE A 206 -12.64 1.39 8.07
CA PHE A 206 -11.33 1.18 7.47
C PHE A 206 -11.45 0.20 6.31
N VAL A 207 -10.96 0.58 5.12
CA VAL A 207 -11.01 -0.20 3.88
C VAL A 207 -9.60 -0.51 3.43
N ALA A 208 -9.28 -1.79 3.24
CA ALA A 208 -7.96 -2.20 2.75
C ALA A 208 -8.00 -3.44 1.87
N GLY A 209 -7.21 -3.45 0.81
CA GLY A 209 -6.96 -4.64 0.00
C GLY A 209 -6.15 -5.68 0.75
N VAL A 210 -6.49 -6.96 0.59
CA VAL A 210 -5.83 -8.06 1.29
C VAL A 210 -4.82 -8.76 0.38
N GLY A 211 -3.52 -8.44 0.61
CA GLY A 211 -2.40 -9.20 0.06
C GLY A 211 -1.90 -10.22 1.08
N THR A 212 -0.97 -9.79 1.96
CA THR A 212 -0.54 -10.63 3.10
C THR A 212 -1.54 -10.63 4.25
N GLY A 213 -2.45 -9.67 4.30
CA GLY A 213 -3.37 -9.49 5.41
C GLY A 213 -2.79 -8.72 6.62
N GLY A 214 -1.49 -8.40 6.61
CA GLY A 214 -0.84 -7.74 7.74
C GLY A 214 -1.42 -6.35 8.04
N THR A 215 -1.66 -5.55 7.01
CA THR A 215 -2.22 -4.19 7.17
C THR A 215 -3.60 -4.22 7.82
N ILE A 216 -4.53 -4.97 7.23
CA ILE A 216 -5.92 -5.01 7.72
C ILE A 216 -5.99 -5.63 9.11
N THR A 217 -5.17 -6.65 9.39
CA THR A 217 -5.08 -7.27 10.72
C THR A 217 -4.56 -6.27 11.75
N GLY A 218 -3.38 -5.70 11.52
CA GLY A 218 -2.75 -4.83 12.50
C GLY A 218 -3.56 -3.55 12.76
N VAL A 219 -4.05 -2.90 11.70
CA VAL A 219 -4.89 -1.70 11.84
C VAL A 219 -6.23 -2.05 12.45
N GLY A 220 -6.91 -3.07 11.94
CA GLY A 220 -8.26 -3.43 12.37
C GLY A 220 -8.33 -3.84 13.84
N GLU A 221 -7.37 -4.61 14.34
CA GLU A 221 -7.31 -5.01 15.75
C GLU A 221 -7.16 -3.78 16.68
N VAL A 222 -6.25 -2.85 16.35
CA VAL A 222 -6.06 -1.64 17.18
C VAL A 222 -7.29 -0.73 17.12
N LEU A 223 -7.82 -0.48 15.93
CA LEU A 223 -9.00 0.39 15.80
C LEU A 223 -10.20 -0.18 16.54
N LYS A 224 -10.48 -1.48 16.38
CA LYS A 224 -11.59 -2.13 17.09
C LYS A 224 -11.39 -2.21 18.60
N SER A 225 -10.17 -2.37 19.08
CA SER A 225 -9.89 -2.34 20.53
C SER A 225 -10.19 -0.99 21.17
N ARG A 226 -10.00 0.12 20.43
CA ARG A 226 -10.25 1.49 20.89
C ARG A 226 -11.69 1.96 20.67
N LYS A 227 -12.26 1.59 19.52
CA LYS A 227 -13.62 1.93 19.11
C LYS A 227 -14.28 0.69 18.48
N PRO A 228 -14.95 -0.16 19.30
CA PRO A 228 -15.54 -1.43 18.82
C PRO A 228 -16.55 -1.28 17.67
N SER A 229 -17.11 -0.08 17.49
CA SER A 229 -18.05 0.23 16.39
C SER A 229 -17.37 0.44 15.03
N VAL A 230 -16.04 0.53 14.96
CA VAL A 230 -15.33 0.67 13.69
C VAL A 230 -15.58 -0.56 12.82
N LYS A 231 -15.95 -0.33 11.57
CA LYS A 231 -16.11 -1.39 10.57
C LYS A 231 -14.83 -1.60 9.79
N ILE A 232 -14.42 -2.84 9.66
CA ILE A 232 -13.23 -3.26 8.90
C ILE A 232 -13.68 -3.95 7.61
N ILE A 233 -13.33 -3.36 6.47
CA ILE A 233 -13.76 -3.83 5.16
C ILE A 233 -12.54 -4.32 4.38
N ALA A 234 -12.54 -5.61 4.08
CA ALA A 234 -11.54 -6.24 3.25
C ALA A 234 -11.89 -6.09 1.76
N VAL A 235 -10.88 -5.92 0.92
CA VAL A 235 -11.06 -5.90 -0.53
C VAL A 235 -10.26 -7.04 -1.15
N GLU A 236 -10.92 -7.81 -2.03
CA GLU A 236 -10.30 -8.88 -2.79
C GLU A 236 -10.69 -8.81 -4.28
N PRO A 237 -9.89 -9.40 -5.20
CA PRO A 237 -10.25 -9.47 -6.61
C PRO A 237 -11.47 -10.36 -6.83
N ASP A 238 -12.43 -9.91 -7.65
CA ASP A 238 -13.61 -10.70 -8.02
C ASP A 238 -13.23 -12.02 -8.72
N ALA A 239 -12.17 -12.01 -9.53
CA ALA A 239 -11.67 -13.21 -10.22
C ALA A 239 -10.92 -14.19 -9.30
N SER A 240 -10.63 -13.83 -8.04
CA SER A 240 -9.94 -14.68 -7.05
C SER A 240 -10.52 -14.47 -5.64
N PRO A 241 -11.83 -14.74 -5.41
CA PRO A 241 -12.55 -14.37 -4.21
C PRO A 241 -12.37 -15.38 -3.08
N VAL A 242 -11.13 -15.70 -2.72
CA VAL A 242 -10.76 -16.74 -1.76
C VAL A 242 -11.26 -16.43 -0.34
N LEU A 243 -11.25 -15.16 0.06
CA LEU A 243 -11.75 -14.75 1.38
C LEU A 243 -13.25 -14.86 1.48
N SER A 244 -13.97 -14.68 0.37
CA SER A 244 -15.43 -14.89 0.27
C SER A 244 -15.83 -16.37 0.07
N GLY A 245 -14.88 -17.31 0.11
CA GLY A 245 -15.12 -18.74 -0.03
C GLY A 245 -15.13 -19.27 -1.47
N GLY A 246 -14.71 -18.45 -2.44
CA GLY A 246 -14.52 -18.88 -3.83
C GLY A 246 -13.13 -19.48 -4.09
N PHE A 247 -12.86 -19.73 -5.36
CA PHE A 247 -11.60 -20.33 -5.81
C PHE A 247 -10.58 -19.27 -6.23
N ALA A 248 -9.29 -19.59 -6.07
CA ALA A 248 -8.21 -18.78 -6.60
C ALA A 248 -8.27 -18.76 -8.14
N GLY A 249 -8.10 -17.59 -8.71
CA GLY A 249 -8.07 -17.37 -10.15
C GLY A 249 -7.08 -16.27 -10.56
N PRO A 250 -6.74 -16.21 -11.85
CA PRO A 250 -5.85 -15.16 -12.36
C PRO A 250 -6.54 -13.80 -12.35
N HIS A 251 -5.85 -12.78 -11.90
CA HIS A 251 -6.33 -11.40 -11.90
C HIS A 251 -5.19 -10.40 -12.13
N ARG A 252 -5.53 -9.13 -12.42
CA ARG A 252 -4.60 -8.06 -12.75
C ARG A 252 -4.34 -7.07 -11.61
N ILE A 253 -5.00 -7.23 -10.47
CA ILE A 253 -4.86 -6.33 -9.31
C ILE A 253 -3.64 -6.77 -8.50
N GLN A 254 -2.46 -6.32 -8.89
CA GLN A 254 -1.21 -6.69 -8.24
C GLN A 254 -1.17 -6.21 -6.78
N GLY A 255 -0.60 -7.04 -5.91
CA GLY A 255 -0.40 -6.72 -4.48
C GLY A 255 -1.48 -7.23 -3.54
N ILE A 256 -2.64 -7.64 -4.05
CA ILE A 256 -3.72 -8.30 -3.29
C ILE A 256 -4.12 -9.64 -3.94
N GLY A 257 -4.97 -10.41 -3.30
CA GLY A 257 -5.49 -11.66 -3.88
C GLY A 257 -4.42 -12.74 -4.05
N ALA A 258 -3.74 -13.13 -2.97
CA ALA A 258 -2.65 -14.12 -3.01
C ALA A 258 -3.04 -15.53 -3.47
N GLY A 259 -4.32 -15.81 -3.64
CA GLY A 259 -4.85 -17.12 -4.03
C GLY A 259 -4.99 -18.12 -2.86
N PHE A 260 -4.71 -17.69 -1.65
CA PHE A 260 -4.89 -18.44 -0.40
C PHE A 260 -5.16 -17.50 0.76
N VAL A 261 -5.63 -18.03 1.89
CA VAL A 261 -5.83 -17.26 3.12
C VAL A 261 -4.48 -17.17 3.86
N PRO A 262 -3.89 -15.95 4.04
CA PRO A 262 -2.62 -15.80 4.72
C PRO A 262 -2.69 -16.16 6.21
N LYS A 263 -1.63 -16.75 6.76
CA LYS A 263 -1.59 -17.14 8.19
C LYS A 263 -1.65 -15.94 9.14
N VAL A 264 -1.09 -14.79 8.75
CA VAL A 264 -1.12 -13.56 9.57
C VAL A 264 -2.45 -12.82 9.50
N LEU A 265 -3.39 -13.25 8.65
CA LEU A 265 -4.70 -12.62 8.52
C LEU A 265 -5.62 -13.02 9.68
N ASN A 266 -6.00 -12.06 10.49
CA ASN A 266 -7.08 -12.24 11.47
C ASN A 266 -8.45 -11.98 10.81
N ARG A 267 -9.13 -13.05 10.39
CA ARG A 267 -10.44 -12.94 9.74
C ARG A 267 -11.55 -12.47 10.67
N SER A 268 -11.41 -12.67 11.99
CA SER A 268 -12.46 -12.34 12.95
C SER A 268 -12.72 -10.84 13.10
N ILE A 269 -11.77 -9.99 12.68
CA ILE A 269 -11.92 -8.53 12.75
C ILE A 269 -12.63 -7.96 11.51
N ILE A 270 -12.79 -8.74 10.45
CA ILE A 270 -13.38 -8.31 9.18
C ILE A 270 -14.89 -8.34 9.28
N ASP A 271 -15.53 -7.20 9.07
CA ASP A 271 -16.99 -7.08 9.09
C ASP A 271 -17.61 -7.36 7.71
N GLU A 272 -16.90 -7.02 6.64
CA GLU A 272 -17.37 -7.17 5.26
C GLU A 272 -16.21 -7.43 4.30
N ILE A 273 -16.47 -8.17 3.23
CA ILE A 273 -15.53 -8.36 2.12
C ILE A 273 -16.17 -7.84 0.85
N VAL A 274 -15.49 -6.87 0.19
CA VAL A 274 -15.92 -6.30 -1.08
C VAL A 274 -15.06 -6.88 -2.20
N ARG A 275 -15.72 -7.46 -3.21
CA ARG A 275 -15.07 -7.98 -4.42
C ARG A 275 -14.99 -6.89 -5.47
N VAL A 276 -13.84 -6.77 -6.12
CA VAL A 276 -13.58 -5.72 -7.11
C VAL A 276 -13.06 -6.34 -8.41
N THR A 277 -13.61 -5.92 -9.55
CA THR A 277 -13.16 -6.37 -10.87
C THR A 277 -11.82 -5.72 -11.25
N ASN A 278 -11.10 -6.32 -12.21
CA ASN A 278 -9.87 -5.73 -12.75
C ASN A 278 -10.13 -4.35 -13.37
N GLU A 279 -11.25 -4.21 -14.09
CA GLU A 279 -11.65 -2.98 -14.77
C GLU A 279 -11.96 -1.86 -13.78
N ASP A 280 -12.79 -2.14 -12.78
CA ASP A 280 -13.13 -1.15 -11.74
C ASP A 280 -11.87 -0.65 -11.02
N ALA A 281 -10.95 -1.56 -10.70
CA ALA A 281 -9.68 -1.20 -10.05
C ALA A 281 -8.82 -0.28 -10.92
N ILE A 282 -8.66 -0.59 -12.21
CA ILE A 282 -7.83 0.19 -13.14
C ILE A 282 -8.48 1.54 -13.43
N ILE A 283 -9.77 1.56 -13.76
CA ILE A 283 -10.50 2.80 -14.06
C ILE A 283 -10.47 3.73 -12.85
N THR A 284 -10.73 3.20 -11.65
CA THR A 284 -10.72 4.00 -10.43
C THR A 284 -9.33 4.54 -10.12
N ALA A 285 -8.26 3.77 -10.29
CA ALA A 285 -6.89 4.26 -10.10
C ALA A 285 -6.56 5.43 -11.03
N ARG A 286 -6.96 5.33 -12.32
CA ARG A 286 -6.82 6.42 -13.30
C ARG A 286 -7.62 7.67 -12.89
N LYS A 287 -8.85 7.49 -12.41
CA LYS A 287 -9.70 8.60 -11.94
C LYS A 287 -9.09 9.28 -10.71
N VAL A 288 -8.59 8.52 -9.72
CA VAL A 288 -7.87 9.08 -8.57
C VAL A 288 -6.71 9.96 -9.04
N ALA A 289 -5.90 9.49 -9.99
CA ALA A 289 -4.79 10.27 -10.53
C ALA A 289 -5.28 11.56 -11.22
N ARG A 290 -6.31 11.49 -12.05
CA ARG A 290 -6.79 12.62 -12.87
C ARG A 290 -7.52 13.69 -12.05
N VAL A 291 -8.32 13.30 -11.05
CA VAL A 291 -9.18 14.27 -10.34
C VAL A 291 -8.67 14.66 -8.96
N GLU A 292 -7.93 13.78 -8.28
CA GLU A 292 -7.34 14.07 -6.96
C GLU A 292 -5.84 14.42 -7.04
N GLY A 293 -5.20 14.20 -8.19
CA GLY A 293 -3.77 14.44 -8.37
C GLY A 293 -2.87 13.42 -7.65
N ILE A 294 -3.39 12.25 -7.30
CA ILE A 294 -2.69 11.22 -6.55
C ILE A 294 -2.41 10.02 -7.46
N LEU A 295 -1.18 9.85 -7.90
CA LEU A 295 -0.79 8.72 -8.74
C LEU A 295 -0.67 7.45 -7.90
N VAL A 296 -1.59 6.53 -8.09
CA VAL A 296 -1.74 5.32 -7.26
C VAL A 296 -1.62 4.03 -8.07
N GLY A 297 -1.23 2.94 -7.40
CA GLY A 297 -1.24 1.60 -7.99
C GLY A 297 -2.64 1.00 -8.15
N ILE A 298 -2.73 -0.10 -8.89
CA ILE A 298 -4.01 -0.76 -9.22
C ILE A 298 -4.76 -1.21 -7.97
N SER A 299 -4.06 -1.71 -6.94
CA SER A 299 -4.69 -2.14 -5.69
C SER A 299 -5.25 -0.98 -4.87
N ALA A 300 -4.70 0.23 -4.99
CA ALA A 300 -5.29 1.43 -4.42
C ALA A 300 -6.58 1.81 -5.16
N GLY A 301 -6.62 1.64 -6.49
CA GLY A 301 -7.85 1.81 -7.28
C GLY A 301 -8.95 0.85 -6.83
N ALA A 302 -8.60 -0.43 -6.58
CA ALA A 302 -9.55 -1.41 -6.03
C ALA A 302 -10.08 -0.98 -4.65
N ALA A 303 -9.19 -0.55 -3.75
CA ALA A 303 -9.59 -0.09 -2.43
C ALA A 303 -10.46 1.19 -2.50
N ALA A 304 -10.13 2.13 -3.39
CA ALA A 304 -10.90 3.34 -3.62
C ALA A 304 -12.30 3.03 -4.16
N TRP A 305 -12.41 2.12 -5.13
CA TRP A 305 -13.71 1.69 -5.66
C TRP A 305 -14.59 1.08 -4.56
N ALA A 306 -14.03 0.14 -3.77
CA ALA A 306 -14.74 -0.44 -2.64
C ALA A 306 -15.17 0.62 -1.62
N ALA A 307 -14.30 1.56 -1.28
CA ALA A 307 -14.60 2.65 -0.37
C ALA A 307 -15.72 3.56 -0.90
N LEU A 308 -15.76 3.83 -2.21
CA LEU A 308 -16.86 4.58 -2.85
C LEU A 308 -18.21 3.84 -2.73
N GLN A 309 -18.23 2.51 -2.98
CA GLN A 309 -19.45 1.72 -2.82
C GLN A 309 -19.97 1.78 -1.37
N VAL A 310 -19.06 1.68 -0.40
CA VAL A 310 -19.39 1.79 1.03
C VAL A 310 -19.85 3.19 1.40
N ALA A 311 -19.15 4.23 0.92
CA ALA A 311 -19.49 5.63 1.18
C ALA A 311 -20.83 6.05 0.58
N SER A 312 -21.27 5.39 -0.49
CA SER A 312 -22.52 5.69 -1.18
C SER A 312 -23.79 5.21 -0.45
N ARG A 313 -23.64 4.36 0.56
CA ARG A 313 -24.74 3.80 1.36
C ARG A 313 -25.29 4.85 2.32
N ALA A 314 -26.60 4.92 2.43
CA ALA A 314 -27.29 5.92 3.26
C ALA A 314 -26.89 5.86 4.74
N GLU A 315 -26.70 4.65 5.28
CA GLU A 315 -26.28 4.42 6.66
C GLU A 315 -24.84 4.88 6.97
N ASN A 316 -24.06 5.25 5.96
CA ASN A 316 -22.71 5.75 6.10
C ASN A 316 -22.60 7.27 5.93
N ALA A 317 -23.74 7.97 5.81
CA ALA A 317 -23.75 9.43 5.80
C ALA A 317 -23.07 10.02 7.05
N GLY A 318 -22.21 11.02 6.85
CA GLY A 318 -21.45 11.69 7.91
C GLY A 318 -20.26 10.89 8.48
N LYS A 319 -20.02 9.65 8.04
CA LYS A 319 -18.93 8.82 8.55
C LYS A 319 -17.58 9.16 7.92
N ASN A 320 -16.51 8.97 8.68
CA ASN A 320 -15.13 9.03 8.22
C ASN A 320 -14.66 7.62 7.78
N ILE A 321 -14.38 7.47 6.50
CA ILE A 321 -13.94 6.23 5.86
C ILE A 321 -12.48 6.38 5.47
N VAL A 322 -11.59 5.65 6.15
CA VAL A 322 -10.17 5.60 5.80
C VAL A 322 -9.93 4.47 4.82
N VAL A 323 -9.30 4.80 3.70
CA VAL A 323 -8.94 3.83 2.66
C VAL A 323 -7.42 3.76 2.48
N MET A 324 -6.89 2.54 2.44
CA MET A 324 -5.45 2.29 2.27
C MET A 324 -5.04 2.39 0.79
N PHE A 325 -4.09 3.28 0.49
CA PHE A 325 -3.43 3.39 -0.81
C PHE A 325 -1.99 2.87 -0.69
N PRO A 326 -1.74 1.61 -1.04
CA PRO A 326 -0.52 0.91 -0.63
C PRO A 326 0.74 1.31 -1.38
N ASP A 327 0.66 1.88 -2.59
CA ASP A 327 1.81 2.27 -3.38
C ASP A 327 1.50 3.31 -4.47
N SER A 328 2.55 3.74 -5.19
CA SER A 328 2.48 4.68 -6.32
C SER A 328 2.21 3.96 -7.65
N GLY A 329 1.54 4.65 -8.58
CA GLY A 329 1.26 4.19 -9.94
C GLY A 329 2.48 4.09 -10.85
N GLU A 330 3.60 4.74 -10.54
CA GLU A 330 4.84 4.69 -11.33
C GLU A 330 5.35 3.25 -11.56
N ARG A 331 5.05 2.34 -10.64
CA ARG A 331 5.43 0.92 -10.72
C ARG A 331 4.62 0.12 -11.71
N TYR A 332 3.62 0.71 -12.32
CA TYR A 332 2.64 0.05 -13.19
C TYR A 332 2.57 0.66 -14.58
N LEU A 333 3.55 1.52 -14.96
CA LEU A 333 3.59 2.18 -16.27
C LEU A 333 3.76 1.21 -17.45
N SER A 334 4.27 0.00 -17.22
CA SER A 334 4.33 -1.08 -18.21
C SER A 334 3.11 -2.02 -18.15
N THR A 335 2.03 -1.62 -17.48
CA THR A 335 0.80 -2.40 -17.37
C THR A 335 -0.39 -1.63 -17.95
N GLN A 336 -1.56 -2.28 -17.97
CA GLN A 336 -2.80 -1.64 -18.43
C GLN A 336 -3.20 -0.37 -17.69
N LEU A 337 -2.58 -0.07 -16.52
CA LEU A 337 -2.85 1.18 -15.81
C LEU A 337 -2.53 2.40 -16.68
N SER A 338 -1.49 2.32 -17.49
CA SER A 338 -1.02 3.40 -18.37
C SER A 338 -1.65 3.38 -19.77
N ASP A 339 -2.40 2.34 -20.14
CA ASP A 339 -3.08 2.28 -21.44
C ASP A 339 -4.23 3.31 -21.43
N LEU A 340 -3.90 4.55 -21.72
CA LEU A 340 -4.86 5.63 -21.82
C LEU A 340 -5.54 5.48 -23.18
N GLU A 341 -6.74 4.93 -23.20
CA GLU A 341 -7.64 5.16 -24.32
C GLU A 341 -7.94 6.68 -24.37
N GLY A 342 -7.66 7.27 -25.54
CA GLY A 342 -7.68 8.70 -25.78
C GLY A 342 -9.02 9.40 -25.55
#